data_810e5cf7a91ee3a4cc4bb161ea17c854
#
_entry.id   810e5cf7a91ee3a4cc4bb161ea17c854
#
_cell.length_a   1.000
_cell.length_b   1.000
_cell.length_c   1.000
_cell.angle_alpha   90.00
_cell.angle_beta   90.00
_cell.angle_gamma   90.00
#
_symmetry.space_group_name_H-M   'P 1'
#
loop_
_entity.id
_entity.type
_entity.pdbx_description
1 polymer ?
#
loop_
_entity_poly.entity_id
_entity_poly.type
_entity_poly.pdbx_seq_one_letter_code
_entity_poly.pdbx_strand_id
1 'polypeptide(L)' 'MKKKFICTVCGYIHEGTEAPEKCPLCKAPASKFNEMK' A
#
# COMPACT_ATOMS: atom_id res chain seq x y z
N MET A 1 4.91 -0.52 -15.33
CA MET A 1 6.05 -0.61 -14.44
C MET A 1 5.57 -0.73 -13.01
N LYS A 2 6.36 -1.39 -12.18
CA LYS A 2 5.96 -1.66 -10.81
C LYS A 2 6.19 -0.45 -9.92
N LYS A 3 5.26 -0.24 -9.02
CA LYS A 3 5.35 0.82 -8.03
C LYS A 3 5.34 0.19 -6.64
N LYS A 4 5.78 0.97 -5.67
CA LYS A 4 5.76 0.52 -4.29
C LYS A 4 4.80 1.39 -3.50
N PHE A 5 3.99 0.75 -2.68
CA PHE A 5 3.03 1.44 -1.83
C PHE A 5 3.27 1.02 -0.40
N ILE A 6 3.43 1.98 0.46
CA ILE A 6 3.67 1.70 1.87
C ILE A 6 2.45 2.08 2.69
N CYS A 7 2.01 1.14 3.54
CA CYS A 7 0.90 1.40 4.43
C CYS A 7 1.39 2.25 5.60
N THR A 8 0.80 3.41 5.77
CA THR A 8 1.24 4.30 6.85
C THR A 8 0.71 3.88 8.21
N VAL A 9 -0.14 2.86 8.25
CA VAL A 9 -0.71 2.38 9.51
C VAL A 9 0.15 1.28 10.11
N CYS A 10 0.50 0.26 9.32
CA CYS A 10 1.28 -0.87 9.84
C CYS A 10 2.65 -1.01 9.20
N GLY A 11 2.93 -0.21 8.16
CA GLY A 11 4.24 -0.28 7.50
C GLY A 11 4.34 -1.36 6.44
N TYR A 12 3.22 -1.93 6.04
CA TYR A 12 3.22 -2.95 5.01
C TYR A 12 3.62 -2.35 3.66
N ILE A 13 4.47 -3.05 2.93
CA ILE A 13 4.90 -2.60 1.62
C ILE A 13 4.28 -3.48 0.55
N HIS A 14 3.58 -2.85 -0.38
CA HIS A 14 2.94 -3.54 -1.50
C HIS A 14 3.63 -3.14 -2.79
N GLU A 15 4.00 -4.12 -3.60
CA GLU A 15 4.60 -3.86 -4.90
C GLU A 15 3.65 -4.29 -5.99
N GLY A 16 3.45 -3.41 -6.97
CA GLY A 16 2.56 -3.72 -8.08
C GLY A 16 2.27 -2.47 -8.87
N THR A 17 1.37 -2.60 -9.83
CA THR A 17 1.02 -1.48 -10.71
C THR A 17 0.08 -0.50 -10.02
N GLU A 18 -0.60 -0.95 -8.97
CA GLU A 18 -1.53 -0.10 -8.24
C GLU A 18 -1.69 -0.58 -6.81
N ALA A 19 -2.16 0.32 -5.96
CA ALA A 19 -2.34 0.00 -4.57
C ALA A 19 -3.46 -1.01 -4.38
N PRO A 20 -3.39 -1.83 -3.32
CA PRO A 20 -4.49 -2.76 -3.02
C PRO A 20 -5.70 -2.00 -2.50
N GLU A 21 -6.85 -2.66 -2.51
CA GLU A 21 -8.07 -2.04 -1.99
C GLU A 21 -7.91 -1.69 -0.51
N LYS A 22 -7.20 -2.55 0.21
CA LYS A 22 -6.94 -2.34 1.62
C LYS A 22 -5.73 -3.14 2.02
N CYS A 23 -5.14 -2.76 3.15
CA CYS A 23 -3.98 -3.46 3.68
C CYS A 23 -4.39 -4.84 4.18
N PRO A 24 -3.73 -5.91 3.70
CA PRO A 24 -4.06 -7.26 4.16
C PRO A 24 -3.60 -7.52 5.59
N LEU A 25 -2.76 -6.67 6.14
CA LEU A 25 -2.26 -6.84 7.50
C LEU A 25 -3.10 -6.11 8.53
N CYS A 26 -3.33 -4.82 8.32
CA CYS A 26 -4.06 -4.00 9.29
C CYS A 26 -5.43 -3.58 8.77
N LYS A 27 -5.76 -3.96 7.54
CA LYS A 27 -7.05 -3.65 6.92
C LYS A 27 -7.30 -2.16 6.76
N ALA A 28 -6.22 -1.39 6.69
CA ALA A 28 -6.35 0.03 6.44
C ALA A 28 -6.81 0.26 5.00
N PRO A 29 -7.58 1.32 4.75
CA PRO A 29 -8.04 1.60 3.40
C PRO A 29 -6.88 2.01 2.50
N ALA A 30 -7.10 1.90 1.18
CA ALA A 30 -6.06 2.23 0.21
C ALA A 30 -5.59 3.68 0.35
N SER A 31 -6.45 4.55 0.85
CA SER A 31 -6.09 5.96 1.02
C SER A 31 -4.97 6.15 2.04
N LYS A 32 -4.72 5.14 2.87
CA LYS A 32 -3.63 5.20 3.84
C LYS A 32 -2.29 4.77 3.25
N PHE A 33 -2.30 4.31 2.01
CA PHE A 33 -1.07 3.91 1.35
C PHE A 33 -0.39 5.11 0.73
N ASN A 34 0.93 5.14 0.84
CA ASN A 34 1.74 6.20 0.26
C ASN A 34 2.53 5.61 -0.91
N GLU A 35 2.36 6.19 -2.08
CA GLU A 35 3.03 5.67 -3.26
C GLU A 35 4.50 6.07 -3.25
N MET A 36 5.36 5.10 -3.50
CA MET A 36 6.79 5.31 -3.62
C MET A 36 7.23 4.84 -4.99
N LYS A 37 7.94 5.67 -5.70
CA LYS A 37 8.44 5.34 -7.04
C LYS A 37 9.76 4.58 -6.97
#